data_7695d4dad909adc7fac0c57fa12c07b4
#
_entry.id   7695d4dad909adc7fac0c57fa12c07b4
#
_cell.length_a   1.000
_cell.length_b   1.000
_cell.length_c   1.000
_cell.angle_alpha   90.00
_cell.angle_beta   90.00
_cell.angle_gamma   90.00
#
_symmetry.space_group_name_H-M   'P 1'
#
loop_
_entity.id
_entity.type
_entity.pdbx_description
1 polymer ?
#
loop_
_entity_poly.entity_id
_entity_poly.type
_entity_poly.pdbx_seq_one_letter_code
_entity_poly.pdbx_strand_id
1 'polypeptide(L)'
;MTPRPGWAGRKGLALAAPGPIVAAVLLLAGVIFPLVITNETATQIAVDTLLYVTAAVAWNLFSGFSGYISLGHAVFFGTGAYTVGIAAQDWHVTGDIEFALLPLAGLAAGLVAVPFGLIALRVRRHTFVVVTIAIFFIFQLMAFNFRFTGGSVGIPAPFLTWAPETYNNPFYYIALGCAVGTIALFMNVLWIWRNPP
;
A
#
# COMPACT_ATOMS: atom_id res chain seq x y z
N MET A 1 -11.78 -16.54 46.59
CA MET A 1 -12.20 -16.96 45.26
C MET A 1 -13.37 -16.08 44.83
N THR A 2 -13.09 -14.99 44.10
CA THR A 2 -14.13 -14.12 43.54
C THR A 2 -14.42 -14.56 42.09
N PRO A 3 -15.70 -14.73 41.72
CA PRO A 3 -16.04 -15.14 40.38
C PRO A 3 -15.67 -14.01 39.37
N ARG A 4 -14.93 -14.36 38.30
CA ARG A 4 -14.63 -13.47 37.18
C ARG A 4 -15.96 -13.05 36.56
N PRO A 5 -16.19 -11.72 36.32
CA PRO A 5 -17.40 -11.28 35.66
C PRO A 5 -17.41 -11.83 34.23
N GLY A 6 -18.46 -12.60 33.94
CA GLY A 6 -18.71 -13.19 32.63
C GLY A 6 -19.00 -12.11 31.59
N TRP A 7 -17.99 -11.76 30.81
CA TRP A 7 -18.14 -11.02 29.56
C TRP A 7 -18.50 -11.93 28.35
N ALA A 8 -19.01 -13.11 28.64
CA ALA A 8 -19.53 -14.07 27.66
C ALA A 8 -20.92 -13.67 27.11
N GLY A 9 -21.13 -12.43 26.77
CA GLY A 9 -22.41 -11.92 26.26
C GLY A 9 -22.36 -10.82 25.21
N ARG A 10 -21.19 -10.42 24.77
CA ARG A 10 -21.11 -9.64 23.55
C ARG A 10 -21.00 -10.60 22.36
N LYS A 11 -22.16 -11.04 21.86
CA LYS A 11 -22.28 -11.32 20.43
C LYS A 11 -21.90 -10.01 19.75
N GLY A 12 -20.56 -9.84 19.55
CA GLY A 12 -20.03 -8.72 18.81
C GLY A 12 -20.84 -8.64 17.54
N LEU A 13 -21.24 -7.45 17.14
CA LEU A 13 -21.70 -7.18 15.78
C LEU A 13 -20.76 -7.97 14.88
N ALA A 14 -21.21 -9.12 14.40
CA ALA A 14 -20.66 -9.72 13.24
C ALA A 14 -20.96 -8.66 12.17
N LEU A 15 -19.98 -7.78 11.91
CA LEU A 15 -19.89 -7.13 10.63
C LEU A 15 -19.88 -8.32 9.66
N ALA A 16 -21.07 -8.64 9.16
CA ALA A 16 -21.22 -9.62 8.11
C ALA A 16 -20.26 -9.14 7.04
N ALA A 17 -19.17 -9.86 6.84
CA ALA A 17 -18.30 -9.63 5.70
C ALA A 17 -19.26 -9.51 4.53
N PRO A 18 -19.16 -8.47 3.70
CA PRO A 18 -20.05 -8.30 2.57
C PRO A 18 -20.11 -9.65 1.88
N GLY A 19 -21.32 -10.23 1.78
CA GLY A 19 -21.44 -11.61 1.29
C GLY A 19 -20.68 -11.73 -0.03
N PRO A 20 -20.20 -12.90 -0.40
CA PRO A 20 -19.37 -13.08 -1.60
C PRO A 20 -20.01 -12.47 -2.84
N ILE A 21 -21.32 -12.35 -2.86
CA ILE A 21 -22.10 -11.68 -3.92
C ILE A 21 -21.79 -10.18 -3.97
N VAL A 22 -21.79 -9.48 -2.81
CA VAL A 22 -21.52 -8.03 -2.76
C VAL A 22 -20.06 -7.76 -3.16
N ALA A 23 -19.12 -8.59 -2.69
CA ALA A 23 -17.73 -8.47 -3.10
C ALA A 23 -17.56 -8.68 -4.61
N ALA A 24 -18.24 -9.69 -5.19
CA ALA A 24 -18.21 -9.94 -6.61
C ALA A 24 -18.82 -8.77 -7.43
N VAL A 25 -19.92 -8.20 -6.96
CA VAL A 25 -20.56 -7.04 -7.60
C VAL A 25 -19.65 -5.81 -7.56
N LEU A 26 -19.01 -5.54 -6.43
CA LEU A 26 -18.06 -4.42 -6.30
C LEU A 26 -16.82 -4.60 -7.19
N LEU A 27 -16.31 -5.82 -7.29
CA LEU A 27 -15.19 -6.14 -8.18
C LEU A 27 -15.59 -5.97 -9.65
N LEU A 28 -16.76 -6.47 -10.03
CA LEU A 28 -17.28 -6.33 -11.39
C LEU A 28 -17.50 -4.86 -11.75
N ALA A 29 -18.10 -4.08 -10.85
CA ALA A 29 -18.28 -2.64 -11.01
C ALA A 29 -16.92 -1.94 -11.15
N GLY A 30 -15.91 -2.31 -10.35
CA GLY A 30 -14.56 -1.78 -10.46
C GLY A 30 -13.91 -2.09 -11.80
N VAL A 31 -14.05 -3.30 -12.32
CA VAL A 31 -13.48 -3.70 -13.62
C VAL A 31 -14.16 -2.96 -14.79
N ILE A 32 -15.47 -2.75 -14.71
CA ILE A 32 -16.26 -2.09 -15.76
C ILE A 32 -16.09 -0.56 -15.72
N PHE A 33 -15.72 0.01 -14.58
CA PHE A 33 -15.66 1.46 -14.36
C PHE A 33 -14.90 2.24 -15.47
N PRO A 34 -13.64 1.92 -15.84
CA PRO A 34 -12.92 2.66 -16.86
C PRO A 34 -13.42 2.42 -18.29
N LEU A 35 -14.25 1.38 -18.51
CA LEU A 35 -14.86 1.10 -19.80
C LEU A 35 -16.12 1.97 -20.05
N VAL A 36 -16.78 2.38 -18.97
CA VAL A 36 -18.01 3.20 -19.04
C VAL A 36 -17.67 4.68 -18.86
N ILE A 37 -16.71 4.99 -17.98
CA ILE A 37 -16.34 6.37 -17.68
C ILE A 37 -15.00 6.66 -18.35
N THR A 38 -15.06 7.32 -19.51
CA THR A 38 -13.89 7.71 -20.31
C THR A 38 -13.31 9.07 -19.91
N ASN A 39 -13.82 9.69 -18.85
CA ASN A 39 -13.32 10.98 -18.37
C ASN A 39 -11.99 10.81 -17.64
N GLU A 40 -10.92 11.43 -18.18
CA GLU A 40 -9.56 11.35 -17.66
C GLU A 40 -9.48 11.75 -16.18
N THR A 41 -10.14 12.84 -15.80
CA THR A 41 -10.15 13.31 -14.41
C THR A 41 -10.81 12.32 -13.47
N ALA A 42 -11.93 11.73 -13.88
CA ALA A 42 -12.63 10.74 -13.07
C ALA A 42 -11.79 9.46 -12.88
N THR A 43 -11.10 9.01 -13.94
CA THR A 43 -10.23 7.84 -13.89
C THR A 43 -8.99 8.11 -13.02
N GLN A 44 -8.40 9.31 -13.11
CA GLN A 44 -7.29 9.71 -12.24
C GLN A 44 -7.70 9.70 -10.75
N ILE A 45 -8.83 10.31 -10.42
CA ILE A 45 -9.35 10.31 -9.04
C ILE A 45 -9.61 8.87 -8.56
N ALA A 46 -10.08 7.99 -9.43
CA ALA A 46 -10.30 6.60 -9.08
C ALA A 46 -8.98 5.85 -8.81
N VAL A 47 -7.92 6.10 -9.60
CA VAL A 47 -6.56 5.56 -9.35
C VAL A 47 -6.07 5.99 -7.98
N ASP A 48 -6.11 7.29 -7.70
CA ASP A 48 -5.66 7.84 -6.42
C ASP A 48 -6.45 7.25 -5.25
N THR A 49 -7.77 7.13 -5.41
CA THR A 49 -8.64 6.52 -4.39
C THR A 49 -8.25 5.07 -4.11
N LEU A 50 -8.00 4.26 -5.15
CA LEU A 50 -7.58 2.87 -5.00
C LEU A 50 -6.21 2.75 -4.31
N LEU A 51 -5.28 3.64 -4.63
CA LEU A 51 -3.97 3.70 -3.96
C LEU A 51 -4.12 4.04 -2.47
N TYR A 52 -4.96 5.03 -2.13
CA TYR A 52 -5.24 5.36 -0.72
C TYR A 52 -5.94 4.23 0.02
N VAL A 53 -6.88 3.53 -0.60
CA VAL A 53 -7.53 2.35 -0.02
C VAL A 53 -6.49 1.26 0.25
N THR A 54 -5.61 0.98 -0.73
CA THR A 54 -4.53 0.01 -0.59
C THR A 54 -3.61 0.37 0.59
N ALA A 55 -3.17 1.63 0.67
CA ALA A 55 -2.33 2.12 1.74
C ALA A 55 -3.00 2.03 3.11
N ALA A 56 -4.29 2.40 3.20
CA ALA A 56 -5.06 2.35 4.44
C ALA A 56 -5.26 0.90 4.94
N VAL A 57 -5.56 -0.04 4.03
CA VAL A 57 -5.71 -1.46 4.37
C VAL A 57 -4.37 -2.05 4.80
N ALA A 58 -3.28 -1.74 4.10
CA ALA A 58 -1.93 -2.18 4.45
C ALA A 58 -1.50 -1.63 5.82
N TRP A 59 -1.78 -0.34 6.09
CA TRP A 59 -1.53 0.25 7.40
C TRP A 59 -2.35 -0.41 8.51
N ASN A 60 -3.62 -0.69 8.25
CA ASN A 60 -4.50 -1.36 9.21
C ASN A 60 -4.07 -2.83 9.45
N LEU A 61 -3.56 -3.51 8.42
CA LEU A 61 -3.01 -4.86 8.57
C LEU A 61 -1.86 -4.88 9.60
N PHE A 62 -0.96 -3.91 9.54
CA PHE A 62 0.13 -3.81 10.50
C PHE A 62 -0.36 -3.28 11.85
N SER A 63 -0.94 -2.08 11.88
CA SER A 63 -1.28 -1.37 13.12
C SER A 63 -2.45 -1.99 13.86
N GLY A 64 -3.42 -2.54 13.12
CA GLY A 64 -4.61 -3.18 13.69
C GLY A 64 -4.29 -4.48 14.43
N PHE A 65 -3.43 -5.33 13.88
CA PHE A 65 -3.06 -6.60 14.52
C PHE A 65 -1.93 -6.46 15.53
N SER A 66 -0.92 -5.65 15.26
CA SER A 66 0.21 -5.47 16.16
C SER A 66 -0.10 -4.55 17.34
N GLY A 67 -1.07 -3.66 17.20
CA GLY A 67 -1.38 -2.60 18.16
C GLY A 67 -0.29 -1.53 18.25
N TYR A 68 0.64 -1.48 17.28
CA TYR A 68 1.66 -0.46 17.14
C TYR A 68 1.25 0.52 16.05
N ILE A 69 1.14 1.80 16.39
CA ILE A 69 0.85 2.85 15.40
C ILE A 69 2.16 3.22 14.72
N SER A 70 2.29 2.90 13.43
CA SER A 70 3.43 3.28 12.61
C SER A 70 3.10 4.50 11.76
N LEU A 71 3.94 5.53 11.81
CA LEU A 71 3.87 6.71 10.95
C LEU A 71 4.95 6.69 9.85
N GLY A 72 5.76 5.61 9.81
CA GLY A 72 6.84 5.44 8.84
C GLY A 72 6.43 4.71 7.55
N HIS A 73 5.16 4.39 7.32
CA HIS A 73 4.74 3.63 6.14
C HIS A 73 5.07 4.33 4.82
N ALA A 74 5.08 5.67 4.81
CA ALA A 74 5.46 6.45 3.64
C ALA A 74 6.90 6.19 3.16
N VAL A 75 7.79 5.74 4.04
CA VAL A 75 9.17 5.35 3.69
C VAL A 75 9.17 4.18 2.71
N PHE A 76 8.36 3.17 2.96
CA PHE A 76 8.31 1.97 2.11
C PHE A 76 7.69 2.29 0.76
N PHE A 77 6.65 3.11 0.75
CA PHE A 77 6.05 3.61 -0.49
C PHE A 77 7.07 4.44 -1.30
N GLY A 78 7.75 5.38 -0.65
CA GLY A 78 8.79 6.20 -1.27
C GLY A 78 9.96 5.36 -1.79
N THR A 79 10.43 4.37 -1.03
CA THR A 79 11.47 3.44 -1.47
C THR A 79 11.05 2.70 -2.73
N GLY A 80 9.82 2.20 -2.80
CA GLY A 80 9.29 1.55 -4.00
C GLY A 80 9.25 2.50 -5.20
N ALA A 81 8.74 3.72 -5.02
CA ALA A 81 8.67 4.73 -6.08
C ALA A 81 10.04 5.11 -6.62
N TYR A 82 11.01 5.37 -5.74
CA TYR A 82 12.39 5.65 -6.15
C TYR A 82 13.05 4.46 -6.84
N THR A 83 12.77 3.24 -6.42
CA THR A 83 13.30 2.04 -7.08
C THR A 83 12.82 1.93 -8.51
N VAL A 84 11.53 2.15 -8.77
CA VAL A 84 10.99 2.17 -10.15
C VAL A 84 11.62 3.31 -10.94
N GLY A 85 11.65 4.53 -10.39
CA GLY A 85 12.17 5.70 -11.10
C GLY A 85 13.64 5.56 -11.48
N ILE A 86 14.49 5.07 -10.56
CA ILE A 86 15.91 4.85 -10.81
C ILE A 86 16.11 3.72 -11.84
N ALA A 87 15.43 2.59 -11.64
CA ALA A 87 15.56 1.44 -12.55
C ALA A 87 15.06 1.77 -13.96
N ALA A 88 13.97 2.51 -14.10
CA ALA A 88 13.47 2.97 -15.40
C ALA A 88 14.46 3.88 -16.10
N GLN A 89 15.11 4.79 -15.35
CA GLN A 89 16.09 5.73 -15.89
C GLN A 89 17.39 5.04 -16.28
N ASP A 90 17.95 4.18 -15.42
CA ASP A 90 19.25 3.51 -15.65
C ASP A 90 19.15 2.45 -16.74
N TRP A 91 18.05 1.73 -16.81
CA TRP A 91 17.85 0.68 -17.82
C TRP A 91 17.17 1.19 -19.10
N HIS A 92 16.85 2.48 -19.17
CA HIS A 92 16.18 3.12 -20.31
C HIS A 92 14.88 2.38 -20.69
N VAL A 93 14.18 1.89 -19.66
CA VAL A 93 12.91 1.20 -19.83
C VAL A 93 11.82 2.24 -20.05
N THR A 94 11.07 2.09 -21.13
CA THR A 94 9.98 2.98 -21.50
C THR A 94 8.74 2.18 -21.90
N GLY A 95 7.57 2.73 -21.63
CA GLY A 95 6.31 2.13 -22.02
C GLY A 95 5.84 1.03 -21.05
N ASP A 96 5.13 0.03 -21.57
CA ASP A 96 4.46 -1.03 -20.78
C ASP A 96 5.41 -1.84 -19.90
N ILE A 97 6.69 -1.90 -20.27
CA ILE A 97 7.71 -2.67 -19.53
C ILE A 97 8.01 -2.06 -18.15
N GLU A 98 7.72 -0.77 -17.95
CA GLU A 98 7.89 -0.13 -16.64
C GLU A 98 7.07 -0.81 -15.53
N PHE A 99 5.90 -1.34 -15.86
CA PHE A 99 5.09 -2.08 -14.89
C PHE A 99 5.73 -3.39 -14.43
N ALA A 100 6.64 -3.95 -15.22
CA ALA A 100 7.43 -5.11 -14.82
C ALA A 100 8.42 -4.81 -13.68
N LEU A 101 8.70 -3.52 -13.42
CA LEU A 101 9.55 -3.07 -12.31
C LEU A 101 8.80 -3.03 -10.96
N LEU A 102 7.47 -3.13 -10.95
CA LEU A 102 6.69 -3.10 -9.70
C LEU A 102 7.04 -4.23 -8.70
N PRO A 103 7.26 -5.49 -9.12
CA PRO A 103 7.75 -6.53 -8.22
C PRO A 103 9.12 -6.20 -7.62
N LEU A 104 10.01 -5.59 -8.42
CA LEU A 104 11.33 -5.14 -7.93
C LEU A 104 11.19 -4.05 -6.87
N ALA A 105 10.28 -3.09 -7.08
CA ALA A 105 9.96 -2.06 -6.10
C ALA A 105 9.43 -2.67 -4.78
N GLY A 106 8.57 -3.67 -4.88
CA GLY A 106 8.06 -4.41 -3.73
C GLY A 106 9.17 -5.14 -2.96
N LEU A 107 10.10 -5.78 -3.67
CA LEU A 107 11.26 -6.43 -3.06
C LEU A 107 12.18 -5.42 -2.38
N ALA A 108 12.48 -4.30 -3.01
CA ALA A 108 13.31 -3.24 -2.44
C ALA A 108 12.67 -2.66 -1.17
N ALA A 109 11.38 -2.34 -1.20
CA ALA A 109 10.63 -1.88 -0.04
C ALA A 109 10.64 -2.92 1.09
N GLY A 110 10.47 -4.21 0.75
CA GLY A 110 10.55 -5.32 1.70
C GLY A 110 11.93 -5.47 2.34
N LEU A 111 13.00 -5.38 1.55
CA LEU A 111 14.39 -5.42 2.06
C LEU A 111 14.67 -4.28 3.03
N VAL A 112 14.17 -3.09 2.77
CA VAL A 112 14.28 -1.94 3.67
C VAL A 112 13.41 -2.14 4.92
N ALA A 113 12.21 -2.72 4.77
CA ALA A 113 11.29 -2.93 5.89
C ALA A 113 11.85 -3.88 6.97
N VAL A 114 12.64 -4.89 6.59
CA VAL A 114 13.20 -5.88 7.54
C VAL A 114 14.10 -5.23 8.60
N PRO A 115 15.20 -4.52 8.26
CA PRO A 115 16.08 -3.93 9.27
C PRO A 115 15.35 -2.87 10.10
N PHE A 116 14.50 -2.05 9.48
CA PHE A 116 13.76 -1.02 10.22
C PHE A 116 12.72 -1.63 11.14
N GLY A 117 12.01 -2.68 10.70
CA GLY A 117 11.10 -3.42 11.53
C GLY A 117 11.81 -4.04 12.75
N LEU A 118 12.97 -4.66 12.56
CA LEU A 118 13.75 -5.24 13.64
C LEU A 118 14.22 -4.20 14.66
N ILE A 119 14.58 -3.00 14.23
CA ILE A 119 14.98 -1.92 15.12
C ILE A 119 13.76 -1.34 15.84
N ALA A 120 12.72 -1.00 15.10
CA ALA A 120 11.54 -0.32 15.62
C ALA A 120 10.73 -1.21 16.58
N LEU A 121 10.63 -2.52 16.34
CA LEU A 121 9.90 -3.44 17.20
C LEU A 121 10.62 -3.76 18.53
N ARG A 122 11.88 -3.36 18.70
CA ARG A 122 12.61 -3.50 19.98
C ARG A 122 12.21 -2.47 21.03
N VAL A 123 11.50 -1.40 20.63
CA VAL A 123 11.09 -0.35 21.54
C VAL A 123 9.64 -0.52 22.02
N ARG A 124 9.30 0.14 23.16
CA ARG A 124 7.95 0.11 23.71
C ARG A 124 6.97 0.89 22.82
N ARG A 125 5.69 0.57 22.90
CA ARG A 125 4.62 1.14 22.05
C ARG A 125 4.69 2.65 21.84
N HIS A 126 4.84 3.44 22.90
CA HIS A 126 4.89 4.91 22.78
C HIS A 126 6.16 5.39 22.08
N THR A 127 7.29 4.75 22.34
CA THR A 127 8.57 5.08 21.69
C THR A 127 8.59 4.63 20.23
N PHE A 128 7.83 3.59 19.88
CA PHE A 128 7.73 3.10 18.50
C PHE A 128 7.21 4.18 17.54
N VAL A 129 6.20 4.95 17.93
CA VAL A 129 5.66 6.06 17.12
C VAL A 129 6.75 7.09 16.82
N VAL A 130 7.49 7.50 17.85
CA VAL A 130 8.59 8.48 17.71
C VAL A 130 9.71 7.94 16.81
N VAL A 131 10.09 6.68 16.98
CA VAL A 131 11.12 6.03 16.15
C VAL A 131 10.69 5.96 14.69
N THR A 132 9.44 5.61 14.40
CA THR A 132 8.96 5.52 13.02
C THR A 132 8.86 6.89 12.34
N ILE A 133 8.54 7.96 13.08
CA ILE A 133 8.63 9.34 12.57
C ILE A 133 10.07 9.73 12.29
N ALA A 134 11.00 9.41 13.20
CA ALA A 134 12.42 9.72 13.00
C ALA A 134 12.97 9.00 11.75
N ILE A 135 12.62 7.73 11.56
CA ILE A 135 12.97 6.97 10.36
C ILE A 135 12.42 7.66 9.11
N PHE A 136 11.18 8.10 9.13
CA PHE A 136 10.58 8.83 8.01
C PHE A 136 11.39 10.08 7.64
N PHE A 137 11.74 10.92 8.61
CA PHE A 137 12.55 12.12 8.35
C PHE A 137 13.97 11.81 7.87
N ILE A 138 14.60 10.76 8.40
CA ILE A 138 15.92 10.31 7.93
C ILE A 138 15.85 9.95 6.44
N PHE A 139 14.86 9.14 6.03
CA PHE A 139 14.70 8.76 4.63
C PHE A 139 14.36 9.96 3.74
N GLN A 140 13.54 10.87 4.22
CA GLN A 140 13.24 12.10 3.50
C GLN A 140 14.50 12.94 3.28
N LEU A 141 15.32 13.14 4.31
CA LEU A 141 16.59 13.85 4.18
C LEU A 141 17.56 13.12 3.26
N MET A 142 17.64 11.80 3.32
CA MET A 142 18.45 11.00 2.39
C MET A 142 17.99 11.19 0.94
N ALA A 143 16.68 11.15 0.69
CA ALA A 143 16.12 11.37 -0.63
C ALA A 143 16.46 12.76 -1.19
N PHE A 144 16.45 13.79 -0.36
CA PHE A 144 16.79 15.16 -0.79
C PHE A 144 18.28 15.41 -0.99
N ASN A 145 19.16 14.63 -0.36
CA ASN A 145 20.59 14.89 -0.38
C ASN A 145 21.38 13.96 -1.29
N PHE A 146 20.89 12.78 -1.60
CA PHE A 146 21.62 11.85 -2.46
C PHE A 146 21.48 12.20 -3.94
N ARG A 147 22.58 12.06 -4.68
CA ARG A 147 22.59 12.33 -6.12
C ARG A 147 21.80 11.32 -6.94
N PHE A 148 21.78 10.04 -6.51
CA PHE A 148 21.06 8.98 -7.24
C PHE A 148 19.54 9.10 -7.13
N THR A 149 19.04 9.84 -6.15
CA THR A 149 17.61 10.15 -6.00
C THR A 149 17.20 11.44 -6.71
N GLY A 150 18.13 12.10 -7.45
CA GLY A 150 17.90 13.40 -8.05
C GLY A 150 17.95 14.57 -7.07
N GLY A 151 18.24 14.33 -5.80
CA GLY A 151 18.34 15.36 -4.74
C GLY A 151 17.04 16.13 -4.57
N SER A 152 17.14 17.46 -4.44
CA SER A 152 15.97 18.33 -4.26
C SER A 152 15.08 18.47 -5.52
N VAL A 153 15.58 18.12 -6.68
CA VAL A 153 14.81 18.18 -7.95
C VAL A 153 13.96 16.92 -8.12
N GLY A 154 14.41 15.80 -7.55
CA GLY A 154 13.76 14.50 -7.71
C GLY A 154 14.09 13.83 -9.05
N ILE A 155 13.49 12.67 -9.27
CA ILE A 155 13.63 11.90 -10.52
C ILE A 155 12.43 12.24 -11.40
N PRO A 156 12.62 12.71 -12.64
CA PRO A 156 11.51 12.93 -13.56
C PRO A 156 10.83 11.58 -13.84
N ALA A 157 9.50 11.55 -13.69
CA ALA A 157 8.74 10.38 -14.08
C ALA A 157 8.84 10.17 -15.59
N PRO A 158 9.06 8.95 -16.08
CA PRO A 158 9.05 8.69 -17.50
C PRO A 158 7.65 8.98 -18.07
N PHE A 159 7.61 9.73 -19.17
CA PHE A 159 6.36 10.02 -19.88
C PHE A 159 6.05 8.88 -20.83
N LEU A 160 4.92 8.22 -20.60
CA LEU A 160 4.39 7.21 -21.50
C LEU A 160 3.69 7.90 -22.67
N THR A 161 4.01 7.46 -23.89
CA THR A 161 3.47 8.03 -25.14
C THR A 161 2.14 7.39 -25.53
N TRP A 162 1.23 7.21 -24.56
CA TRP A 162 -0.09 6.63 -24.81
C TRP A 162 -1.12 7.69 -25.20
N ALA A 163 -2.20 7.24 -25.83
CA ALA A 163 -3.30 8.13 -26.14
C ALA A 163 -3.92 8.71 -24.84
N PRO A 164 -4.20 10.02 -24.79
CA PRO A 164 -4.72 10.68 -23.60
C PRO A 164 -5.94 9.99 -23.00
N GLU A 165 -6.88 9.58 -23.85
CA GLU A 165 -8.14 8.95 -23.44
C GLU A 165 -7.98 7.63 -22.69
N THR A 166 -6.89 6.91 -22.91
CA THR A 166 -6.62 5.59 -22.30
C THR A 166 -5.42 5.60 -21.37
N TYR A 167 -4.79 6.77 -21.18
CA TYR A 167 -3.56 6.91 -20.42
C TYR A 167 -3.66 6.35 -18.99
N ASN A 168 -4.75 6.60 -18.31
CA ASN A 168 -4.95 6.20 -16.93
C ASN A 168 -5.42 4.74 -16.76
N ASN A 169 -5.86 4.06 -17.82
CA ASN A 169 -6.46 2.74 -17.71
C ASN A 169 -5.50 1.66 -17.16
N PRO A 170 -4.25 1.53 -17.63
CA PRO A 170 -3.30 0.57 -17.07
C PRO A 170 -3.01 0.83 -15.59
N PHE A 171 -2.82 2.09 -15.20
CA PHE A 171 -2.61 2.48 -13.81
C PHE A 171 -3.80 2.12 -12.94
N TYR A 172 -5.01 2.31 -13.47
CA TYR A 172 -6.24 1.95 -12.77
C TYR A 172 -6.33 0.45 -12.50
N TYR A 173 -6.10 -0.40 -13.51
CA TYR A 173 -6.16 -1.85 -13.33
C TYR A 173 -5.08 -2.38 -12.39
N ILE A 174 -3.88 -1.79 -12.41
CA ILE A 174 -2.81 -2.12 -11.48
C ILE A 174 -3.20 -1.71 -10.05
N ALA A 175 -3.70 -0.48 -9.87
CA ALA A 175 -4.16 -0.01 -8.57
C ALA A 175 -5.32 -0.86 -8.03
N LEU A 176 -6.26 -1.26 -8.89
CA LEU A 176 -7.35 -2.17 -8.56
C LEU A 176 -6.81 -3.55 -8.13
N GLY A 177 -5.86 -4.10 -8.88
CA GLY A 177 -5.19 -5.37 -8.53
C GLY A 177 -4.48 -5.30 -7.18
N CYS A 178 -3.76 -4.21 -6.90
CA CYS A 178 -3.11 -3.97 -5.61
C CYS A 178 -4.14 -3.85 -4.47
N ALA A 179 -5.24 -3.12 -4.68
CA ALA A 179 -6.30 -2.97 -3.68
C ALA A 179 -6.96 -4.31 -3.36
N VAL A 180 -7.34 -5.07 -4.39
CA VAL A 180 -7.95 -6.40 -4.23
C VAL A 180 -6.98 -7.37 -3.55
N GLY A 181 -5.72 -7.40 -3.98
CA GLY A 181 -4.68 -8.24 -3.38
C GLY A 181 -4.45 -7.93 -1.91
N THR A 182 -4.39 -6.65 -1.55
CA THR A 182 -4.19 -6.21 -0.16
C THR A 182 -5.40 -6.52 0.71
N ILE A 183 -6.62 -6.32 0.19
CA ILE A 183 -7.87 -6.70 0.89
C ILE A 183 -7.95 -8.22 1.08
N ALA A 184 -7.61 -9.00 0.06
CA ALA A 184 -7.60 -10.46 0.14
C ALA A 184 -6.58 -10.96 1.19
N LEU A 185 -5.38 -10.35 1.21
CA LEU A 185 -4.37 -10.63 2.23
C LEU A 185 -4.89 -10.31 3.63
N PHE A 186 -5.51 -9.14 3.82
CA PHE A 186 -6.10 -8.74 5.09
C PHE A 186 -7.17 -9.73 5.56
N MET A 187 -8.06 -10.13 4.67
CA MET A 187 -9.12 -11.11 4.99
C MET A 187 -8.53 -12.49 5.34
N ASN A 188 -7.46 -12.91 4.64
CA ASN A 188 -6.77 -14.16 4.92
C ASN A 188 -6.12 -14.16 6.31
N VAL A 189 -5.38 -13.09 6.64
CA VAL A 189 -4.77 -12.93 7.97
C VAL A 189 -5.83 -12.90 9.07
N LEU A 190 -6.94 -12.19 8.84
CA LEU A 190 -8.07 -12.13 9.78
C LEU A 190 -8.71 -13.51 9.97
N TRP A 191 -8.83 -14.31 8.92
CA TRP A 191 -9.36 -15.67 8.99
C TRP A 191 -8.44 -16.59 9.79
N ILE A 192 -7.12 -16.56 9.55
CA ILE A 192 -6.12 -17.32 10.30
C ILE A 192 -6.14 -16.92 11.78
N TRP A 193 -6.21 -15.63 12.06
CA TRP A 193 -6.26 -15.13 13.45
C TRP A 193 -7.52 -15.55 14.19
N ARG A 194 -8.65 -15.67 13.47
CA ARG A 194 -9.94 -16.08 14.03
C ARG A 194 -10.03 -17.59 14.22
N ASN A 195 -9.33 -18.39 13.41
CA ASN A 195 -9.33 -19.85 13.43
C ASN A 195 -7.89 -20.36 13.63
N PRO A 196 -7.30 -20.20 14.83
CA PRO A 196 -5.97 -20.73 15.08
C PRO A 196 -5.99 -22.26 14.97
N PRO A 197 -4.91 -22.90 14.46
CA PRO A 197 -4.78 -24.34 14.34
C PRO A 197 -4.80 -25.05 15.71
#